data_a20b04fb3afed5ef7d352f1e4980e2ab
#
_entry.id   a20b04fb3afed5ef7d352f1e4980e2ab
#
_cell.length_a   1.000
_cell.length_b   1.000
_cell.length_c   1.000
_cell.angle_alpha   90.00
_cell.angle_beta   90.00
_cell.angle_gamma   90.00
#
_symmetry.space_group_name_H-M   'P 1'
#
loop_
_entity.id
_entity.type
_entity.pdbx_description
1 polymer ?
#
loop_
_entity_poly.entity_id
_entity_poly.type
_entity_poly.pdbx_seq_one_letter_code
_entity_poly.pdbx_strand_id
1 'polypeptide(L)'
;SQKTDVNLAEITLQPAAETDFAAWLPLWKSYQTFYRVDIPDTVTQLTWKRFFHSVEPMYCAVAKCEGRIVGFVHYLFHRSTWAESDYCYLEDLFVDPAVRGQHIGKQLIEYVQLQARKRHSASLYWHTHETNLRGQRLYNWVAEKSGMIEYRMRVK
;
A
#
# COMPACT_ATOMS: atom_id res chain seq x y z
N SER A 1 19.55 -23.51 4.49
CA SER A 1 19.91 -23.57 5.91
C SER A 1 18.69 -23.33 6.78
N GLN A 2 18.80 -23.61 8.06
CA GLN A 2 17.70 -23.42 9.00
C GLN A 2 17.25 -21.96 9.10
N LYS A 3 18.17 -21.02 8.97
CA LYS A 3 17.83 -19.60 8.98
C LYS A 3 16.95 -19.20 7.79
N THR A 4 17.23 -19.79 6.63
CA THR A 4 16.44 -19.54 5.43
C THR A 4 15.02 -20.07 5.61
N ASP A 5 14.88 -21.25 6.20
CA ASP A 5 13.58 -21.87 6.44
C ASP A 5 12.74 -21.04 7.41
N VAL A 6 13.36 -20.50 8.47
CA VAL A 6 12.68 -19.63 9.43
C VAL A 6 12.22 -18.34 8.76
N ASN A 7 13.05 -17.77 7.85
CA ASN A 7 12.72 -16.52 7.15
C ASN A 7 11.63 -16.69 6.10
N LEU A 8 11.45 -17.92 5.58
CA LEU A 8 10.40 -18.23 4.63
C LEU A 8 9.07 -18.54 5.28
N ALA A 9 9.07 -18.60 6.63
CA ALA A 9 7.85 -18.89 7.35
C ALA A 9 6.89 -17.68 7.27
N GLU A 10 5.75 -17.96 6.90
CA GLU A 10 4.46 -17.30 7.08
C GLU A 10 4.40 -15.77 7.07
N ILE A 11 4.18 -15.25 5.88
CA ILE A 11 3.66 -13.90 5.75
C ILE A 11 2.14 -14.00 5.67
N THR A 12 1.45 -13.30 6.58
CA THR A 12 0.00 -13.22 6.60
C THR A 12 -0.42 -11.83 6.13
N LEU A 13 -1.36 -11.77 5.19
CA LEU A 13 -1.91 -10.51 4.71
C LEU A 13 -3.34 -10.38 5.22
N GLN A 14 -3.65 -9.24 5.82
CA GLN A 14 -4.97 -9.04 6.43
C GLN A 14 -5.31 -7.55 6.51
N PRO A 15 -6.59 -7.21 6.62
CA PRO A 15 -6.96 -5.82 6.91
C PRO A 15 -6.31 -5.38 8.21
N ALA A 16 -5.90 -4.12 8.29
CA ALA A 16 -5.43 -3.56 9.55
C ALA A 16 -6.55 -3.58 10.57
N ALA A 17 -6.19 -3.81 11.84
CA ALA A 17 -7.10 -3.67 12.97
C ALA A 17 -6.83 -2.34 13.68
N GLU A 18 -7.83 -1.80 14.36
CA GLU A 18 -7.64 -0.53 15.08
C GLU A 18 -6.48 -0.61 16.07
N THR A 19 -6.26 -1.79 16.66
CA THR A 19 -5.18 -2.03 17.62
C THR A 19 -3.80 -2.08 16.96
N ASP A 20 -3.71 -2.05 15.64
CA ASP A 20 -2.42 -2.09 14.94
C ASP A 20 -1.73 -0.73 14.84
N PHE A 21 -2.33 0.34 15.35
CA PHE A 21 -1.80 1.70 15.14
C PHE A 21 -0.34 1.84 15.59
N ALA A 22 -0.02 1.37 16.79
CA ALA A 22 1.33 1.52 17.35
C ALA A 22 2.38 0.74 16.55
N ALA A 23 1.99 -0.39 15.96
CA ALA A 23 2.89 -1.19 15.13
C ALA A 23 3.00 -0.65 13.69
N TRP A 24 1.92 -0.07 13.17
CA TRP A 24 1.89 0.52 11.84
C TRP A 24 2.65 1.86 11.78
N LEU A 25 2.54 2.67 12.83
CA LEU A 25 3.06 4.05 12.82
C LEU A 25 4.56 4.14 12.49
N PRO A 26 5.44 3.31 13.05
CA PRO A 26 6.86 3.37 12.68
C PRO A 26 7.11 3.11 11.21
N LEU A 27 6.36 2.20 10.58
CA LEU A 27 6.50 1.94 9.16
C LEU A 27 5.98 3.12 8.34
N TRP A 28 4.89 3.75 8.77
CA TRP A 28 4.38 4.96 8.14
C TRP A 28 5.39 6.11 8.19
N LYS A 29 6.08 6.24 9.32
CA LYS A 29 7.16 7.24 9.45
C LYS A 29 8.35 6.91 8.55
N SER A 30 8.72 5.63 8.45
CA SER A 30 9.80 5.20 7.55
C SER A 30 9.45 5.44 6.08
N TYR A 31 8.22 5.19 5.69
CA TYR A 31 7.71 5.50 4.36
C TYR A 31 7.90 6.99 4.04
N GLN A 32 7.52 7.86 4.99
CA GLN A 32 7.65 9.31 4.82
C GLN A 32 9.10 9.73 4.66
N THR A 33 10.00 9.14 5.43
CA THR A 33 11.43 9.40 5.32
C THR A 33 11.95 9.00 3.94
N PHE A 34 11.55 7.84 3.45
CA PHE A 34 11.94 7.36 2.13
C PHE A 34 11.51 8.31 1.02
N TYR A 35 10.28 8.82 1.09
CA TYR A 35 9.74 9.73 0.09
C TYR A 35 10.04 11.21 0.39
N ARG A 36 10.77 11.49 1.47
CA ARG A 36 11.15 12.86 1.88
C ARG A 36 9.94 13.77 2.07
N VAL A 37 8.92 13.24 2.71
CA VAL A 37 7.73 13.99 3.08
C VAL A 37 7.56 13.95 4.59
N ASP A 38 6.92 14.97 5.12
CA ASP A 38 6.60 15.06 6.54
C ASP A 38 5.11 15.34 6.66
N ILE A 39 4.36 14.33 7.04
CA ILE A 39 2.91 14.41 7.15
C ILE A 39 2.57 14.78 8.59
N PRO A 40 1.81 15.85 8.81
CA PRO A 40 1.44 16.28 10.17
C PRO A 40 0.74 15.14 10.94
N ASP A 41 1.00 15.07 12.23
CA ASP A 41 0.40 14.05 13.09
C ASP A 41 -1.13 14.09 13.06
N THR A 42 -1.71 15.29 12.91
CA THR A 42 -3.17 15.43 12.78
C THR A 42 -3.71 14.70 11.56
N VAL A 43 -2.97 14.76 10.45
CA VAL A 43 -3.35 14.05 9.22
C VAL A 43 -3.18 12.55 9.40
N THR A 44 -2.08 12.12 10.03
CA THR A 44 -1.84 10.70 10.31
C THR A 44 -2.95 10.11 11.18
N GLN A 45 -3.36 10.81 12.23
CA GLN A 45 -4.46 10.39 13.11
C GLN A 45 -5.78 10.31 12.34
N LEU A 46 -6.06 11.30 11.51
CA LEU A 46 -7.28 11.31 10.70
C LEU A 46 -7.28 10.16 9.69
N THR A 47 -6.16 9.93 9.02
CA THR A 47 -6.01 8.83 8.06
C THR A 47 -6.31 7.49 8.73
N TRP A 48 -5.73 7.27 9.91
CA TRP A 48 -5.97 6.03 10.64
C TRP A 48 -7.45 5.84 10.96
N LYS A 49 -8.12 6.87 11.44
CA LYS A 49 -9.56 6.81 11.72
C LYS A 49 -10.38 6.50 10.48
N ARG A 50 -10.00 7.08 9.34
CA ARG A 50 -10.72 6.86 8.08
C ARG A 50 -10.67 5.41 7.63
N PHE A 51 -9.60 4.68 7.92
CA PHE A 51 -9.51 3.27 7.56
C PHE A 51 -10.62 2.42 8.20
N PHE A 52 -11.16 2.88 9.32
CA PHE A 52 -12.14 2.09 10.08
C PHE A 52 -13.54 2.72 10.06
N HIS A 53 -13.72 3.78 9.30
CA HIS A 53 -15.01 4.43 9.19
C HIS A 53 -15.75 3.86 7.96
N SER A 54 -16.96 3.31 8.19
CA SER A 54 -17.68 2.54 7.19
C SER A 54 -18.01 3.29 5.90
N VAL A 55 -18.13 4.63 5.96
CA VAL A 55 -18.47 5.43 4.77
C VAL A 55 -17.24 5.93 4.01
N GLU A 56 -16.05 5.75 4.57
CA GLU A 56 -14.83 6.17 3.89
C GLU A 56 -14.36 5.08 2.92
N PRO A 57 -14.04 5.42 1.67
CA PRO A 57 -13.58 4.43 0.70
C PRO A 57 -12.08 4.17 0.81
N MET A 58 -11.49 4.27 1.99
CA MET A 58 -10.06 4.15 2.26
C MET A 58 -9.77 2.94 3.13
N TYR A 59 -8.73 2.20 2.76
CA TYR A 59 -8.40 0.92 3.39
C TYR A 59 -6.91 0.78 3.64
N CYS A 60 -6.57 0.05 4.70
CA CYS A 60 -5.21 -0.35 5.00
C CYS A 60 -5.18 -1.86 5.20
N ALA A 61 -4.25 -2.51 4.54
CA ALA A 61 -3.93 -3.90 4.81
C ALA A 61 -2.47 -3.99 5.27
N VAL A 62 -2.18 -4.99 6.08
CA VAL A 62 -0.85 -5.19 6.63
C VAL A 62 -0.34 -6.58 6.32
N ALA A 63 0.98 -6.68 6.18
CA ALA A 63 1.69 -7.95 6.10
C ALA A 63 2.30 -8.21 7.48
N LYS A 64 2.04 -9.39 8.03
CA LYS A 64 2.58 -9.80 9.32
C LYS A 64 3.47 -11.01 9.16
N CYS A 65 4.56 -11.00 9.92
CA CYS A 65 5.46 -12.12 10.05
C CYS A 65 5.67 -12.36 11.54
N GLU A 66 5.29 -13.54 12.01
CA GLU A 66 5.39 -13.90 13.44
C GLU A 66 4.73 -12.85 14.35
N GLY A 67 3.53 -12.41 13.97
CA GLY A 67 2.76 -11.44 14.74
C GLY A 67 3.23 -9.99 14.61
N ARG A 68 4.30 -9.74 13.88
CA ARG A 68 4.88 -8.39 13.71
C ARG A 68 4.52 -7.84 12.35
N ILE A 69 4.10 -6.58 12.30
CA ILE A 69 3.82 -5.90 11.04
C ILE A 69 5.15 -5.60 10.33
N VAL A 70 5.29 -6.09 9.11
CA VAL A 70 6.49 -5.92 8.29
C VAL A 70 6.23 -5.15 7.00
N GLY A 71 5.00 -4.81 6.72
CA GLY A 71 4.63 -4.02 5.56
C GLY A 71 3.19 -3.59 5.62
N PHE A 72 2.85 -2.60 4.80
CA PHE A 72 1.47 -2.13 4.69
C PHE A 72 1.18 -1.67 3.27
N VAL A 73 -0.10 -1.58 2.96
CA VAL A 73 -0.60 -0.97 1.74
C VAL A 73 -1.83 -0.15 2.07
N HIS A 74 -1.90 1.06 1.52
CA HIS A 74 -3.07 1.91 1.58
C HIS A 74 -3.70 1.96 0.20
N TYR A 75 -5.00 1.78 0.14
CA TYR A 75 -5.71 1.85 -1.12
C TYR A 75 -7.09 2.46 -0.93
N LEU A 76 -7.62 3.02 -1.99
CA LEU A 76 -8.92 3.67 -1.94
C LEU A 76 -9.67 3.45 -3.25
N PHE A 77 -10.96 3.66 -3.20
CA PHE A 77 -11.83 3.52 -4.35
C PHE A 77 -12.42 4.89 -4.70
N HIS A 78 -12.50 5.19 -5.98
CA HIS A 78 -13.12 6.43 -6.43
C HIS A 78 -13.92 6.18 -7.71
N ARG A 79 -14.90 7.05 -7.95
CA ARG A 79 -15.68 7.03 -9.18
C ARG A 79 -14.81 7.42 -10.36
N SER A 80 -15.20 6.93 -11.53
CA SER A 80 -14.59 7.32 -12.80
C SER A 80 -15.67 7.59 -13.82
N THR A 81 -15.45 8.62 -14.63
CA THR A 81 -16.35 8.89 -15.75
C THR A 81 -16.18 7.88 -16.88
N TRP A 82 -15.19 6.99 -16.78
CA TRP A 82 -14.89 6.01 -17.82
C TRP A 82 -15.48 4.63 -17.53
N ALA A 83 -16.15 4.44 -16.40
CA ALA A 83 -16.64 3.11 -16.00
C ALA A 83 -17.89 3.22 -15.14
N GLU A 84 -18.68 2.15 -15.12
CA GLU A 84 -19.83 2.04 -14.23
C GLU A 84 -19.40 1.80 -12.79
N SER A 85 -18.33 1.05 -12.60
CA SER A 85 -17.78 0.72 -11.29
C SER A 85 -16.61 1.64 -10.95
N ASP A 86 -16.15 1.54 -9.70
CA ASP A 86 -15.06 2.38 -9.22
C ASP A 86 -13.71 1.96 -9.79
N TYR A 87 -12.77 2.89 -9.77
CA TYR A 87 -11.34 2.61 -9.88
C TYR A 87 -10.77 2.40 -8.48
N CYS A 88 -9.78 1.54 -8.37
CA CYS A 88 -9.01 1.35 -7.16
C CYS A 88 -7.65 2.05 -7.33
N TYR A 89 -7.33 2.94 -6.40
CA TYR A 89 -6.04 3.61 -6.35
C TYR A 89 -5.22 3.04 -5.20
N LEU A 90 -4.07 2.43 -5.52
CA LEU A 90 -3.11 1.97 -4.53
C LEU A 90 -2.20 3.16 -4.25
N GLU A 91 -2.39 3.79 -3.10
CA GLU A 91 -1.73 5.06 -2.81
C GLU A 91 -0.35 4.88 -2.22
N ASP A 92 -0.22 4.02 -1.22
CA ASP A 92 1.04 3.83 -0.51
C ASP A 92 1.34 2.34 -0.35
N LEU A 93 2.59 1.98 -0.54
CA LEU A 93 3.08 0.61 -0.37
C LEU A 93 4.45 0.67 0.28
N PHE A 94 4.63 -0.01 1.39
CA PHE A 94 5.92 -0.04 2.07
C PHE A 94 6.18 -1.38 2.72
N VAL A 95 7.40 -1.85 2.60
CA VAL A 95 7.88 -3.08 3.24
C VAL A 95 9.13 -2.74 4.05
N ASP A 96 9.18 -3.19 5.28
CA ASP A 96 10.34 -3.01 6.15
C ASP A 96 11.60 -3.51 5.42
N PRO A 97 12.62 -2.66 5.25
CA PRO A 97 13.83 -3.07 4.56
C PRO A 97 14.50 -4.32 5.17
N ALA A 98 14.30 -4.57 6.46
CA ALA A 98 14.90 -5.72 7.13
C ALA A 98 14.35 -7.07 6.65
N VAL A 99 13.20 -7.08 5.98
CA VAL A 99 12.54 -8.33 5.53
C VAL A 99 12.44 -8.41 4.01
N ARG A 100 13.33 -7.72 3.30
CA ARG A 100 13.35 -7.73 1.84
C ARG A 100 13.68 -9.12 1.28
N GLY A 101 13.31 -9.34 0.01
CA GLY A 101 13.63 -10.57 -0.70
C GLY A 101 12.60 -11.67 -0.56
N GLN A 102 11.47 -11.40 0.09
CA GLN A 102 10.39 -12.37 0.27
C GLN A 102 9.15 -12.04 -0.54
N HIS A 103 9.27 -11.13 -1.49
CA HIS A 103 8.17 -10.71 -2.37
C HIS A 103 6.94 -10.17 -1.61
N ILE A 104 7.15 -9.57 -0.46
CA ILE A 104 6.05 -9.04 0.35
C ILE A 104 5.33 -7.91 -0.39
N GLY A 105 6.08 -7.04 -1.07
CA GLY A 105 5.48 -5.97 -1.86
C GLY A 105 4.56 -6.51 -2.95
N LYS A 106 4.99 -7.55 -3.65
CA LYS A 106 4.17 -8.22 -4.66
C LYS A 106 2.90 -8.79 -4.04
N GLN A 107 3.04 -9.45 -2.90
CA GLN A 107 1.89 -10.03 -2.20
C GLN A 107 0.89 -8.96 -1.77
N LEU A 108 1.37 -7.81 -1.30
CA LEU A 108 0.49 -6.70 -0.93
C LEU A 108 -0.25 -6.12 -2.14
N ILE A 109 0.43 -6.00 -3.28
CA ILE A 109 -0.23 -5.56 -4.52
C ILE A 109 -1.30 -6.57 -4.94
N GLU A 110 -0.99 -7.86 -4.89
CA GLU A 110 -1.94 -8.92 -5.25
C GLU A 110 -3.12 -8.97 -4.29
N TYR A 111 -2.90 -8.66 -3.02
CA TYR A 111 -3.99 -8.52 -2.06
C TYR A 111 -4.95 -7.41 -2.49
N VAL A 112 -4.42 -6.25 -2.87
CA VAL A 112 -5.26 -5.13 -3.34
C VAL A 112 -5.98 -5.51 -4.64
N GLN A 113 -5.30 -6.21 -5.54
CA GLN A 113 -5.93 -6.70 -6.78
C GLN A 113 -7.14 -7.58 -6.46
N LEU A 114 -7.01 -8.46 -5.48
CA LEU A 114 -8.12 -9.31 -5.05
C LEU A 114 -9.28 -8.47 -4.49
N GLN A 115 -8.99 -7.47 -3.67
CA GLN A 115 -10.03 -6.59 -3.15
C GLN A 115 -10.72 -5.79 -4.25
N ALA A 116 -9.95 -5.29 -5.20
CA ALA A 116 -10.49 -4.57 -6.36
C ALA A 116 -11.40 -5.48 -7.18
N ARG A 117 -10.99 -6.73 -7.39
CA ARG A 117 -11.79 -7.71 -8.10
C ARG A 117 -13.10 -8.01 -7.39
N LYS A 118 -13.07 -8.16 -6.07
CA LYS A 118 -14.27 -8.41 -5.26
C LYS A 118 -15.28 -7.27 -5.37
N ARG A 119 -14.80 -6.04 -5.57
CA ARG A 119 -15.65 -4.85 -5.73
C ARG A 119 -15.96 -4.55 -7.18
N HIS A 120 -15.56 -5.42 -8.10
CA HIS A 120 -15.77 -5.23 -9.54
C HIS A 120 -15.15 -3.93 -10.06
N SER A 121 -14.02 -3.52 -9.49
CA SER A 121 -13.31 -2.31 -9.93
C SER A 121 -12.90 -2.43 -11.39
N ALA A 122 -13.05 -1.34 -12.12
CA ALA A 122 -12.71 -1.31 -13.54
C ALA A 122 -11.21 -1.17 -13.77
N SER A 123 -10.47 -0.67 -12.79
CA SER A 123 -9.03 -0.43 -12.91
C SER A 123 -8.38 -0.46 -11.53
N LEU A 124 -7.15 -0.89 -11.48
CA LEU A 124 -6.26 -0.76 -10.33
C LEU A 124 -4.99 -0.09 -10.83
N TYR A 125 -4.60 1.02 -10.22
CA TYR A 125 -3.45 1.77 -10.67
C TYR A 125 -2.70 2.40 -9.50
N TRP A 126 -1.44 2.76 -9.74
CA TRP A 126 -0.61 3.46 -8.76
C TRP A 126 0.45 4.28 -9.45
N HIS A 127 1.08 5.16 -8.69
CA HIS A 127 2.17 6.01 -9.16
C HIS A 127 3.44 5.68 -8.38
N THR A 128 4.57 5.94 -8.97
CA THR A 128 5.86 5.90 -8.29
C THR A 128 6.71 7.03 -8.84
N HIS A 129 7.68 7.46 -8.04
CA HIS A 129 8.63 8.48 -8.51
C HIS A 129 9.50 7.88 -9.62
N GLU A 130 9.82 8.68 -10.63
CA GLU A 130 10.63 8.22 -11.75
C GLU A 130 12.04 7.76 -11.35
N THR A 131 12.53 8.20 -10.19
CA THR A 131 13.82 7.79 -9.66
C THR A 131 13.78 6.53 -8.82
N ASN A 132 12.58 6.01 -8.51
CA ASN A 132 12.42 4.80 -7.72
C ASN A 132 12.62 3.56 -8.59
N LEU A 133 13.86 3.31 -8.99
CA LEU A 133 14.19 2.22 -9.91
C LEU A 133 13.92 0.85 -9.31
N ARG A 134 14.14 0.71 -8.01
CA ARG A 134 13.87 -0.54 -7.29
C ARG A 134 12.38 -0.88 -7.30
N GLY A 135 11.54 0.09 -6.98
CA GLY A 135 10.08 -0.10 -7.03
C GLY A 135 9.61 -0.43 -8.43
N GLN A 136 10.17 0.24 -9.44
CA GLN A 136 9.78 0.01 -10.82
C GLN A 136 10.12 -1.39 -11.32
N ARG A 137 11.16 -2.03 -10.78
CA ARG A 137 11.44 -3.43 -11.12
C ARG A 137 10.29 -4.34 -10.69
N LEU A 138 9.78 -4.14 -9.48
CA LEU A 138 8.60 -4.87 -9.01
C LEU A 138 7.39 -4.54 -9.88
N TYR A 139 7.15 -3.26 -10.13
CA TYR A 139 5.95 -2.82 -10.87
C TYR A 139 5.96 -3.31 -12.31
N ASN A 140 7.11 -3.33 -12.96
CA ASN A 140 7.25 -3.87 -14.32
C ASN A 140 7.00 -5.38 -14.37
N TRP A 141 7.22 -6.06 -13.24
CA TRP A 141 6.94 -7.48 -13.14
C TRP A 141 5.44 -7.77 -13.06
N VAL A 142 4.69 -6.94 -12.34
CA VAL A 142 3.27 -7.23 -12.02
C VAL A 142 2.28 -6.43 -12.84
N ALA A 143 2.72 -5.38 -13.54
CA ALA A 143 1.82 -4.47 -14.25
C ALA A 143 2.52 -3.84 -15.45
N GLU A 144 1.84 -2.91 -16.09
CA GLU A 144 2.35 -2.18 -17.25
C GLU A 144 2.29 -0.69 -16.99
N LYS A 145 3.24 0.05 -17.57
CA LYS A 145 3.15 1.51 -17.56
C LYS A 145 1.99 1.92 -18.46
N SER A 146 1.10 2.76 -17.93
CA SER A 146 -0.08 3.20 -18.67
C SER A 146 0.24 4.21 -19.77
N GLY A 147 1.40 4.85 -19.71
CA GLY A 147 1.73 5.97 -20.59
C GLY A 147 1.22 7.31 -20.09
N MET A 148 0.45 7.32 -19.00
CA MET A 148 -0.05 8.56 -18.41
C MET A 148 1.04 9.19 -17.53
N ILE A 149 1.11 10.52 -17.54
CA ILE A 149 1.99 11.27 -16.64
C ILE A 149 1.13 12.17 -15.76
N GLU A 150 1.63 12.48 -14.58
CA GLU A 150 0.91 13.32 -13.63
C GLU A 150 1.36 14.77 -13.79
N TYR A 151 0.38 15.68 -13.81
CA TYR A 151 0.61 17.11 -13.66
C TYR A 151 0.01 17.54 -12.33
N ARG A 152 0.68 18.46 -11.65
CA ARG A 152 0.23 18.93 -10.34
C ARG A 152 0.21 20.45 -10.32
N MET A 153 -0.90 21.01 -9.89
CA MET A 153 -1.08 22.44 -9.77
C MET A 153 -1.35 22.78 -8.31
N ARG A 154 -0.72 23.85 -7.81
CA ARG A 154 -0.98 24.33 -6.46
C ARG A 154 -2.43 24.82 -6.37
N VAL A 155 -3.14 24.42 -5.31
CA VAL A 155 -4.54 24.85 -5.11
C VAL A 155 -4.60 26.16 -4.31
N LYS A 156 -3.68 26.36 -3.37
CA LYS A 156 -3.51 27.63 -2.61
C LYS A 156 -2.07 27.90 -2.24
#